data_09e5aaaf894f1f304e257f5f695fe4e4
#
_entry.id   09e5aaaf894f1f304e257f5f695fe4e4
#
_cell.length_a   1.000
_cell.length_b   1.000
_cell.length_c   1.000
_cell.angle_alpha   90.00
_cell.angle_beta   90.00
_cell.angle_gamma   90.00
#
_symmetry.space_group_name_H-M   'P 1'
#
loop_
_entity.id
_entity.type
_entity.pdbx_description
1 polymer ?
#
loop_
_entity_poly.entity_id
_entity_poly.type
_entity_poly.pdbx_seq_one_letter_code
_entity_poly.pdbx_strand_id
1 'polypeptide(L)' 'MYEIVKTVNGLNITRMRGTRGYYYVNIREDDGRGFKEFHTFHTIKVAAAFCEAITA' A
#
# COMPACT_ATOMS: atom_id res chain seq x y z
N MET A 1 10.25 7.94 -7.76
CA MET A 1 10.26 7.97 -6.28
C MET A 1 8.84 7.82 -5.74
N TYR A 2 8.65 6.94 -4.79
CA TYR A 2 7.34 6.74 -4.16
C TYR A 2 7.16 7.68 -2.99
N GLU A 3 5.92 8.13 -2.77
CA GLU A 3 5.57 8.90 -1.60
C GLU A 3 4.43 8.22 -0.85
N ILE A 4 4.42 8.33 0.47
CA ILE A 4 3.36 7.78 1.29
C ILE A 4 2.20 8.77 1.28
N VAL A 5 1.04 8.33 0.79
CA VAL A 5 -0.16 9.19 0.75
C VAL A 5 -1.10 8.95 1.92
N LYS A 6 -1.05 7.75 2.51
CA LYS A 6 -1.86 7.42 3.68
C LYS A 6 -1.28 6.19 4.37
N THR A 7 -1.44 6.12 5.67
CA THR A 7 -1.09 4.93 6.46
C THR A 7 -2.36 4.40 7.13
N VAL A 8 -2.62 3.11 6.98
CA VAL A 8 -3.79 2.44 7.56
C VAL A 8 -3.32 1.23 8.33
N ASN A 9 -3.54 1.24 9.66
CA ASN A 9 -3.20 0.13 10.55
C ASN A 9 -1.76 -0.37 10.36
N GLY A 10 -0.82 0.56 10.19
CA GLY A 10 0.59 0.23 10.03
C GLY A 10 1.03 -0.09 8.60
N LEU A 11 0.10 -0.14 7.65
CA LEU A 11 0.42 -0.34 6.24
C LEU A 11 0.42 1.00 5.52
N ASN A 12 1.45 1.23 4.73
CA ASN A 12 1.60 2.47 3.97
C ASN A 12 1.01 2.30 2.58
N ILE A 13 0.16 3.25 2.19
CA ILE A 13 -0.32 3.36 0.82
C ILE A 13 0.59 4.37 0.14
N THR A 14 1.24 3.95 -0.93
CA THR A 14 2.20 4.77 -1.65
C THR A 14 1.74 5.08 -3.06
N ARG A 15 2.32 6.12 -3.62
CA ARG A 15 2.07 6.52 -5.00
C ARG A 15 3.40 6.93 -5.61
N MET A 16 3.64 6.57 -6.86
CA MET A 16 4.82 7.06 -7.56
C MET A 16 4.61 8.54 -7.89
N ARG A 17 5.56 9.36 -7.51
CA ARG A 17 5.50 10.80 -7.72
C ARG A 17 5.34 11.11 -9.22
N GLY A 18 4.37 11.96 -9.54
CA GLY A 18 4.07 12.32 -10.92
C GLY A 18 3.08 11.40 -11.61
N THR A 19 2.63 10.33 -10.98
CA THR A 19 1.66 9.37 -11.52
C THR A 19 0.32 9.52 -10.83
N ARG A 20 -0.75 9.48 -11.59
CA ARG A 20 -2.13 9.54 -11.06
C ARG A 20 -2.84 8.22 -11.29
N GLY A 21 -3.76 7.90 -10.37
CA GLY A 21 -4.65 6.77 -10.52
C GLY A 21 -4.06 5.42 -10.14
N TYR A 22 -2.87 5.41 -9.57
CA TYR A 22 -2.23 4.17 -9.14
C TYR A 22 -1.70 4.33 -7.74
N TYR A 23 -2.14 3.43 -6.85
CA TYR A 23 -1.72 3.41 -5.45
C TYR A 23 -1.25 2.01 -5.13
N TYR A 24 -0.23 1.90 -4.29
CA TYR A 24 0.45 0.64 -4.04
C TYR A 24 0.48 0.33 -2.55
N VAL A 25 0.23 -0.92 -2.22
CA VAL A 25 0.38 -1.43 -0.86
C VAL A 25 1.38 -2.59 -0.91
N ASN A 26 2.44 -2.48 -0.12
CA ASN A 26 3.43 -3.54 0.00
C ASN A 26 3.24 -4.27 1.32
N ILE A 27 3.12 -5.59 1.26
CA ILE A 27 2.99 -6.42 2.45
C ILE A 27 4.34 -7.04 2.72
N ARG A 28 4.91 -6.69 3.86
CA ARG A 28 6.24 -7.14 4.26
C ARG A 28 6.19 -8.59 4.74
N GLU A 29 7.18 -9.38 4.36
CA GLU A 29 7.32 -10.73 4.88
C GLU A 29 7.79 -10.72 6.32
N ASP A 30 7.33 -11.70 7.10
CA ASP A 30 7.68 -11.83 8.50
C ASP A 30 9.16 -12.15 8.72
N ASP A 31 9.81 -12.77 7.73
CA ASP A 31 11.21 -13.14 7.84
C ASP A 31 12.17 -11.97 7.57
N GLY A 32 11.64 -10.80 7.25
CA GLY A 32 12.44 -9.61 7.02
C GLY A 32 13.15 -9.53 5.67
N ARG A 33 12.86 -10.44 4.76
CA ARG A 33 13.52 -10.45 3.43
C ARG A 33 12.98 -9.42 2.46
N GLY A 34 12.04 -8.59 2.89
CA GLY A 34 11.45 -7.58 2.05
C GLY A 34 9.95 -7.74 1.96
N PHE A 35 9.38 -7.36 0.83
CA PHE A 35 7.94 -7.41 0.65
C PHE A 35 7.51 -8.72 0.01
N LYS A 36 6.52 -9.35 0.63
CA LYS A 36 5.94 -10.59 0.13
C LYS A 36 5.04 -10.35 -1.06
N GLU A 37 4.19 -9.34 -0.95
CA GLU A 37 3.19 -9.03 -1.95
C GLU A 37 3.17 -7.56 -2.27
N PHE A 38 2.80 -7.27 -3.50
CA PHE A 38 2.68 -5.92 -4.01
C PHE A 38 1.31 -5.82 -4.67
N HIS A 39 0.46 -4.93 -4.17
CA HIS A 39 -0.90 -4.74 -4.67
C HIS A 39 -1.05 -3.35 -5.26
N THR A 40 -1.77 -3.26 -6.37
CA THR A 40 -2.03 -2.00 -7.07
C THR A 40 -3.53 -1.69 -7.02
N PHE A 41 -3.84 -0.44 -6.70
CA PHE A 41 -5.22 0.04 -6.63
C PHE A 41 -5.35 1.35 -7.40
N HIS A 42 -6.57 1.66 -7.82
CA HIS A 42 -6.83 2.89 -8.57
C HIS A 42 -7.26 4.08 -7.70
N THR A 43 -7.65 3.82 -6.45
CA THR A 43 -8.05 4.89 -5.52
C THR A 43 -7.50 4.62 -4.14
N ILE A 44 -7.31 5.71 -3.37
CA ILE A 44 -6.88 5.60 -1.98
C ILE A 44 -7.95 4.87 -1.15
N LYS A 45 -9.23 5.12 -1.44
CA LYS A 45 -10.33 4.49 -0.73
C LYS A 45 -10.29 2.96 -0.83
N VAL A 46 -10.05 2.43 -2.02
CA VAL A 46 -9.96 0.98 -2.24
C VAL A 46 -8.72 0.42 -1.57
N ALA A 47 -7.59 1.10 -1.69
CA ALA A 47 -6.35 0.70 -1.04
C ALA A 47 -6.51 0.66 0.49
N ALA A 48 -7.17 1.67 1.06
CA ALA A 48 -7.43 1.72 2.49
C ALA A 48 -8.34 0.58 2.94
N ALA A 49 -9.39 0.29 2.17
CA ALA A 49 -10.29 -0.82 2.48
C ALA A 49 -9.55 -2.16 2.47
N PHE A 50 -8.63 -2.35 1.52
CA PHE A 50 -7.78 -3.53 1.48
C PHE A 50 -6.91 -3.63 2.74
N CYS A 51 -6.27 -2.53 3.14
CA CYS A 51 -5.43 -2.51 4.34
C CYS A 51 -6.25 -2.86 5.59
N GLU A 52 -7.46 -2.33 5.72
CA GLU A 52 -8.34 -2.63 6.84
C GLU A 52 -8.73 -4.10 6.86
N ALA A 53 -9.02 -4.69 5.70
CA ALA A 53 -9.44 -6.09 5.59
C ALA A 53 -8.33 -7.06 6.03
N ILE A 54 -7.09 -6.81 5.62
CA ILE A 54 -6.00 -7.73 5.94
C ILE A 54 -5.40 -7.52 7.32
N THR A 55 -5.73 -6.40 7.98
CA THR A 55 -5.26 -6.10 9.34
C THR A 55 -6.35 -6.26 10.40
N ALA A 56 -7.51 -6.72 9.98
CA ALA A 56 -8.65 -6.92 10.87
C ALA A 56 -8.43 -8.09 11.83
#